data_0f31f4c7fe54d4917103f59c58ad08c1
#
_entry.id   0f31f4c7fe54d4917103f59c58ad08c1
#
_cell.length_a   1.000
_cell.length_b   1.000
_cell.length_c   1.000
_cell.angle_alpha   90.00
_cell.angle_beta   90.00
_cell.angle_gamma   90.00
#
_symmetry.space_group_name_H-M   'P 1'
#
loop_
_entity.id
_entity.type
_entity.pdbx_description
1 polymer ?
#
loop_
_entity_poly.entity_id
_entity_poly.type
_entity_poly.pdbx_seq_one_letter_code
_entity_poly.pdbx_strand_id
1 'polypeptide(L)'
;MKLLIAGGGTGGHVFPAIAVAQEWLSRGREREVVLVGTQRGIEMKLVPQAGLPLETLRVAGLKGKGGATLIKNVGMLGPAMLDARRVLRQHQPVAAFGVGGYAAGPMMLATWLGRVPNIIFEPNAEPGLTNKLLAKLSKRIAVGYEISTHLWRNKAVLTGCPVRADFFSIAPRKLEKPFRLLVTGGSQGALPINRTFVDAMDRLATRKNELAIVHQTGERDYNAVRTAYARREILAEVVPFLTNMAERFAWADMIVCRAGAITAAEVAAAGRAAVFIPFGAATDSHQLRNAQEMQRAGAGRLITENELAAERLTNEIFSLLDQPEQIEKQSAAARALARPNATRDIVNLIEEAANVQANAQRTSP
;
A
#
# COMPACT_ATOMS: atom_id res chain seq x y z
N MET A 1 -8.81 26.00 7.67
CA MET A 1 -9.17 24.68 8.29
C MET A 1 -7.97 23.75 8.23
N LYS A 2 -7.48 23.24 9.38
CA LYS A 2 -6.26 22.39 9.42
C LYS A 2 -6.60 20.93 9.64
N LEU A 3 -6.09 20.04 8.76
CA LEU A 3 -6.16 18.58 8.88
C LEU A 3 -4.85 18.05 9.46
N LEU A 4 -4.93 17.13 10.40
CA LEU A 4 -3.79 16.37 10.90
C LEU A 4 -3.81 14.97 10.31
N ILE A 5 -2.70 14.52 9.68
CA ILE A 5 -2.57 13.18 9.12
C ILE A 5 -1.46 12.45 9.85
N ALA A 6 -1.78 11.34 10.52
CA ALA A 6 -0.83 10.56 11.31
C ALA A 6 -0.53 9.20 10.68
N GLY A 7 0.74 8.93 10.46
CA GLY A 7 1.21 7.66 9.95
C GLY A 7 2.61 7.72 9.37
N GLY A 8 3.14 6.57 8.98
CA GLY A 8 4.49 6.51 8.42
C GLY A 8 5.11 5.13 8.51
N GLY A 9 6.43 5.09 8.37
CA GLY A 9 7.26 3.89 8.44
C GLY A 9 7.45 3.19 7.09
N THR A 10 6.44 3.08 6.26
CA THR A 10 6.50 2.42 4.94
C THR A 10 5.80 3.24 3.86
N GLY A 11 6.15 2.99 2.58
CA GLY A 11 5.49 3.63 1.45
C GLY A 11 3.98 3.39 1.40
N GLY A 12 3.53 2.21 1.85
CA GLY A 12 2.10 1.86 1.92
C GLY A 12 1.26 2.76 2.83
N HIS A 13 1.88 3.46 3.78
CA HIS A 13 1.23 4.47 4.62
C HIS A 13 1.49 5.90 4.15
N VAL A 14 2.70 6.18 3.69
CA VAL A 14 3.13 7.54 3.35
C VAL A 14 2.49 8.04 2.05
N PHE A 15 2.40 7.21 1.01
CA PHE A 15 1.78 7.62 -0.25
C PHE A 15 0.30 7.94 -0.12
N PRO A 16 -0.55 7.13 0.55
CA PRO A 16 -1.93 7.51 0.85
C PRO A 16 -2.04 8.79 1.68
N ALA A 17 -1.16 9.00 2.67
CA ALA A 17 -1.13 10.21 3.46
C ALA A 17 -0.88 11.46 2.61
N ILE A 18 0.10 11.40 1.71
CA ILE A 18 0.43 12.51 0.79
C ILE A 18 -0.74 12.76 -0.17
N ALA A 19 -1.33 11.71 -0.75
CA ALA A 19 -2.45 11.84 -1.67
C ALA A 19 -3.67 12.52 -1.00
N VAL A 20 -4.03 12.10 0.21
CA VAL A 20 -5.11 12.71 1.00
C VAL A 20 -4.77 14.16 1.39
N ALA A 21 -3.52 14.45 1.75
CA ALA A 21 -3.07 15.80 2.06
C ALA A 21 -3.22 16.75 0.85
N GLN A 22 -2.78 16.30 -0.31
CA GLN A 22 -2.87 17.08 -1.56
C GLN A 22 -4.33 17.34 -1.97
N GLU A 23 -5.18 16.31 -1.91
CA GLU A 23 -6.61 16.44 -2.17
C GLU A 23 -7.29 17.39 -1.18
N TRP A 24 -6.95 17.30 0.12
CA TRP A 24 -7.45 18.24 1.12
C TRP A 24 -7.07 19.68 0.79
N LEU A 25 -5.82 19.94 0.47
CA LEU A 25 -5.31 21.29 0.15
C LEU A 25 -5.94 21.86 -1.14
N SER A 26 -6.22 21.02 -2.13
CA SER A 26 -6.81 21.44 -3.41
C SER A 26 -8.24 21.98 -3.28
N ARG A 27 -8.95 21.66 -2.19
CA ARG A 27 -10.35 22.03 -2.00
C ARG A 27 -10.58 23.44 -1.43
N GLY A 28 -9.53 24.21 -1.11
CA GLY A 28 -9.69 25.61 -0.66
C GLY A 28 -8.39 26.23 -0.16
N ARG A 29 -8.22 27.52 -0.41
CA ARG A 29 -7.01 28.27 -0.05
C ARG A 29 -6.80 28.41 1.47
N GLU A 30 -7.90 28.31 2.26
CA GLU A 30 -7.87 28.38 3.72
C GLU A 30 -7.53 27.02 4.37
N ARG A 31 -7.29 25.98 3.55
CA ARG A 31 -6.98 24.65 4.06
C ARG A 31 -5.50 24.50 4.32
N GLU A 32 -5.21 23.89 5.44
CA GLU A 32 -3.88 23.57 5.89
C GLU A 32 -3.81 22.07 6.25
N VAL A 33 -2.62 21.53 6.21
CA VAL A 33 -2.36 20.16 6.63
C VAL A 33 -1.07 20.10 7.43
N VAL A 34 -1.00 19.16 8.37
CA VAL A 34 0.24 18.75 9.03
C VAL A 34 0.30 17.23 9.07
N LEU A 35 1.39 16.66 8.59
CA LEU A 35 1.66 15.25 8.71
C LEU A 35 2.42 14.98 10.02
N VAL A 36 2.15 13.81 10.61
CA VAL A 36 2.78 13.38 11.86
C VAL A 36 3.35 11.98 11.63
N GLY A 37 4.65 11.87 11.73
CA GLY A 37 5.40 10.62 11.48
C GLY A 37 6.34 10.25 12.61
N THR A 38 7.29 9.39 12.30
CA THR A 38 8.38 8.98 13.19
C THR A 38 9.70 9.60 12.76
N GLN A 39 10.68 9.66 13.66
CA GLN A 39 12.00 10.26 13.39
C GLN A 39 12.87 9.42 12.42
N ARG A 40 12.48 8.20 12.07
CA ARG A 40 13.30 7.23 11.30
C ARG A 40 12.59 6.59 10.12
N GLY A 41 11.37 7.01 9.81
CA GLY A 41 10.60 6.44 8.71
C GLY A 41 10.90 7.10 7.35
N ILE A 42 10.42 6.49 6.28
CA ILE A 42 10.55 7.01 4.91
C ILE A 42 9.83 8.36 4.74
N GLU A 43 8.88 8.67 5.61
CA GLU A 43 8.16 9.95 5.68
C GLU A 43 9.11 11.14 5.87
N MET A 44 10.24 10.96 6.57
CA MET A 44 11.26 12.01 6.74
C MET A 44 11.83 12.52 5.41
N LYS A 45 11.79 11.69 4.37
CA LYS A 45 12.25 12.05 3.02
C LYS A 45 11.08 12.47 2.12
N LEU A 46 10.03 11.64 2.07
CA LEU A 46 8.95 11.78 1.09
C LEU A 46 8.00 12.95 1.38
N VAL A 47 7.70 13.23 2.65
CA VAL A 47 6.79 14.31 3.03
C VAL A 47 7.36 15.69 2.70
N PRO A 48 8.63 16.02 3.07
CA PRO A 48 9.25 17.27 2.64
C PRO A 48 9.42 17.38 1.12
N GLN A 49 9.73 16.28 0.43
CA GLN A 49 9.81 16.26 -1.04
C GLN A 49 8.47 16.58 -1.71
N ALA A 50 7.36 16.26 -1.06
CA ALA A 50 6.01 16.64 -1.49
C ALA A 50 5.60 18.07 -1.11
N GLY A 51 6.50 18.86 -0.49
CA GLY A 51 6.24 20.22 -0.03
C GLY A 51 5.31 20.31 1.18
N LEU A 52 5.17 19.23 1.96
CA LEU A 52 4.23 19.15 3.07
C LEU A 52 4.95 19.28 4.43
N PRO A 53 4.33 19.94 5.43
CA PRO A 53 4.88 20.03 6.77
C PRO A 53 4.83 18.69 7.51
N LEU A 54 5.91 18.37 8.23
CA LEU A 54 6.05 17.13 8.98
C LEU A 54 6.43 17.41 10.44
N GLU A 55 5.62 16.94 11.36
CA GLU A 55 5.94 16.80 12.78
C GLU A 55 6.36 15.36 13.09
N THR A 56 7.14 15.17 14.14
CA THR A 56 7.59 13.81 14.53
C THR A 56 7.27 13.50 15.98
N LEU A 57 6.91 12.23 16.23
CA LEU A 57 6.71 11.69 17.57
C LEU A 57 7.89 10.79 17.95
N ARG A 58 8.23 10.78 19.24
CA ARG A 58 9.19 9.86 19.82
C ARG A 58 8.56 8.49 20.03
N VAL A 59 8.41 7.74 18.95
CA VAL A 59 7.89 6.36 18.97
C VAL A 59 8.96 5.38 18.52
N ALA A 60 9.08 4.25 19.20
CA ALA A 60 9.85 3.11 18.73
C ALA A 60 8.91 2.07 18.12
N GLY A 61 9.39 1.36 17.10
CA GLY A 61 8.64 0.24 16.53
C GLY A 61 8.37 -0.84 17.58
N LEU A 62 7.12 -1.25 17.72
CA LEU A 62 6.70 -2.36 18.61
C LEU A 62 7.23 -3.74 18.16
N LYS A 63 8.03 -3.81 17.08
CA LYS A 63 8.61 -5.06 16.58
C LYS A 63 9.88 -5.42 17.36
N GLY A 64 9.73 -6.34 18.32
CA GLY A 64 10.82 -7.03 18.99
C GLY A 64 10.25 -8.26 19.70
N LYS A 65 10.79 -9.43 19.38
CA LYS A 65 10.41 -10.71 20.00
C LYS A 65 11.11 -10.86 21.36
N GLY A 66 10.62 -10.18 22.41
CA GLY A 66 11.15 -10.36 23.76
C GLY A 66 10.45 -9.47 24.78
N GLY A 67 10.22 -9.99 25.99
CA GLY A 67 9.51 -9.28 27.06
C GLY A 67 10.15 -7.93 27.45
N ALA A 68 11.50 -7.82 27.43
CA ALA A 68 12.21 -6.57 27.68
C ALA A 68 11.92 -5.49 26.63
N THR A 69 11.74 -5.87 25.37
CA THR A 69 11.39 -4.95 24.28
C THR A 69 9.95 -4.46 24.44
N LEU A 70 9.04 -5.31 24.90
CA LEU A 70 7.64 -4.93 25.15
C LEU A 70 7.56 -3.91 26.30
N ILE A 71 8.28 -4.12 27.40
CA ILE A 71 8.35 -3.17 28.54
C ILE A 71 8.93 -1.82 28.09
N LYS A 72 10.02 -1.82 27.33
CA LYS A 72 10.60 -0.60 26.76
C LYS A 72 9.63 0.15 25.87
N ASN A 73 8.87 -0.57 25.05
CA ASN A 73 7.90 0.01 24.11
C ASN A 73 6.65 0.57 24.82
N VAL A 74 6.21 -0.08 25.91
CA VAL A 74 5.15 0.45 26.81
C VAL A 74 5.65 1.72 27.50
N GLY A 75 6.91 1.76 27.97
CA GLY A 75 7.53 2.96 28.55
C GLY A 75 7.60 4.15 27.57
N MET A 76 7.67 3.91 26.27
CA MET A 76 7.68 4.96 25.24
C MET A 76 6.29 5.51 24.90
N LEU A 77 5.20 4.91 25.36
CA LEU A 77 3.86 5.46 25.16
C LEU A 77 3.68 6.81 25.86
N GLY A 78 4.25 7.01 27.03
CA GLY A 78 4.20 8.28 27.77
C GLY A 78 4.80 9.45 26.98
N PRO A 79 6.07 9.41 26.59
CA PRO A 79 6.69 10.43 25.73
C PRO A 79 5.96 10.65 24.40
N ALA A 80 5.50 9.59 23.75
CA ALA A 80 4.73 9.70 22.51
C ALA A 80 3.39 10.43 22.70
N MET A 81 2.70 10.18 23.81
CA MET A 81 1.46 10.87 24.17
C MET A 81 1.68 12.34 24.51
N LEU A 82 2.79 12.68 25.16
CA LEU A 82 3.16 14.08 25.44
C LEU A 82 3.44 14.82 24.13
N ASP A 83 4.20 14.21 23.20
CA ASP A 83 4.45 14.77 21.88
C ASP A 83 3.13 14.95 21.10
N ALA A 84 2.27 13.94 21.09
CA ALA A 84 0.96 14.00 20.43
C ALA A 84 0.07 15.13 21.00
N ARG A 85 0.04 15.30 22.32
CA ARG A 85 -0.68 16.41 22.96
C ARG A 85 -0.09 17.78 22.61
N ARG A 86 1.24 17.90 22.52
CA ARG A 86 1.92 19.12 22.07
C ARG A 86 1.49 19.46 20.66
N VAL A 87 1.56 18.50 19.73
CA VAL A 87 1.16 18.67 18.32
C VAL A 87 -0.29 19.12 18.22
N LEU A 88 -1.22 18.49 18.96
CA LEU A 88 -2.63 18.90 18.97
C LEU A 88 -2.85 20.33 19.44
N ARG A 89 -2.17 20.75 20.53
CA ARG A 89 -2.28 22.10 21.07
C ARG A 89 -1.71 23.14 20.12
N GLN A 90 -0.60 22.82 19.45
CA GLN A 90 0.08 23.71 18.52
C GLN A 90 -0.73 23.93 17.24
N HIS A 91 -1.29 22.85 16.68
CA HIS A 91 -1.92 22.89 15.36
C HIS A 91 -3.44 23.05 15.38
N GLN A 92 -4.12 22.71 16.49
CA GLN A 92 -5.57 22.82 16.68
C GLN A 92 -6.38 22.29 15.46
N PRO A 93 -6.17 21.03 15.04
CA PRO A 93 -6.78 20.53 13.82
C PRO A 93 -8.31 20.37 13.99
N VAL A 94 -9.04 20.61 12.89
CA VAL A 94 -10.50 20.41 12.84
C VAL A 94 -10.87 18.94 12.73
N ALA A 95 -9.97 18.13 12.20
CA ALA A 95 -10.08 16.67 12.08
C ALA A 95 -8.71 16.03 12.02
N ALA A 96 -8.66 14.72 12.28
CA ALA A 96 -7.46 13.91 12.16
C ALA A 96 -7.72 12.64 11.33
N PHE A 97 -6.70 12.25 10.56
CA PHE A 97 -6.72 11.05 9.72
C PHE A 97 -5.53 10.15 10.03
N GLY A 98 -5.79 8.91 10.43
CA GLY A 98 -4.78 7.90 10.74
C GLY A 98 -4.62 6.93 9.58
N VAL A 99 -3.43 6.89 8.97
CA VAL A 99 -3.13 5.99 7.83
C VAL A 99 -2.40 4.70 8.23
N GLY A 100 -2.20 4.48 9.54
CA GLY A 100 -1.44 3.35 10.06
C GLY A 100 0.02 3.67 10.36
N GLY A 101 0.77 2.65 10.76
CA GLY A 101 2.15 2.81 11.23
C GLY A 101 2.24 3.24 12.71
N TYR A 102 3.48 3.41 13.19
CA TYR A 102 3.74 3.59 14.63
C TYR A 102 3.26 4.95 15.18
N ALA A 103 3.27 5.99 14.37
CA ALA A 103 2.81 7.33 14.80
C ALA A 103 1.28 7.43 14.91
N ALA A 104 0.53 6.62 14.16
CA ALA A 104 -0.93 6.67 14.15
C ALA A 104 -1.54 6.30 15.51
N GLY A 105 -1.02 5.29 16.20
CA GLY A 105 -1.56 4.83 17.49
C GLY A 105 -1.66 5.95 18.53
N PRO A 106 -0.54 6.52 18.99
CA PRO A 106 -0.53 7.60 19.98
C PRO A 106 -1.29 8.85 19.50
N MET A 107 -1.15 9.21 18.22
CA MET A 107 -1.79 10.40 17.68
C MET A 107 -3.31 10.27 17.66
N MET A 108 -3.85 9.15 17.16
CA MET A 108 -5.30 8.91 17.12
C MET A 108 -5.90 8.78 18.52
N LEU A 109 -5.18 8.19 19.47
CA LEU A 109 -5.59 8.18 20.88
C LEU A 109 -5.64 9.60 21.47
N ALA A 110 -4.63 10.44 21.19
CA ALA A 110 -4.61 11.83 21.66
C ALA A 110 -5.74 12.67 21.04
N THR A 111 -6.08 12.46 19.75
CA THR A 111 -7.21 13.14 19.11
C THR A 111 -8.54 12.73 19.74
N TRP A 112 -8.72 11.46 20.04
CA TRP A 112 -9.92 10.98 20.75
C TRP A 112 -10.07 11.61 22.14
N LEU A 113 -8.98 11.63 22.94
CA LEU A 113 -8.96 12.27 24.26
C LEU A 113 -9.21 13.79 24.17
N GLY A 114 -8.69 14.42 23.12
CA GLY A 114 -8.88 15.86 22.84
C GLY A 114 -10.23 16.18 22.16
N ARG A 115 -11.10 15.18 21.97
CA ARG A 115 -12.39 15.31 21.27
C ARG A 115 -12.27 15.86 19.85
N VAL A 116 -11.13 15.69 19.19
CA VAL A 116 -10.94 15.99 17.77
C VAL A 116 -11.50 14.85 16.93
N PRO A 117 -12.41 15.10 15.96
CA PRO A 117 -12.92 14.07 15.07
C PRO A 117 -11.81 13.33 14.40
N ASN A 118 -11.85 12.01 14.43
CA ASN A 118 -10.82 11.22 13.79
C ASN A 118 -11.39 10.10 12.93
N ILE A 119 -10.67 9.81 11.87
CA ILE A 119 -10.93 8.75 10.90
C ILE A 119 -9.66 7.94 10.77
N ILE A 120 -9.78 6.64 10.62
CA ILE A 120 -8.65 5.78 10.28
C ILE A 120 -8.83 5.15 8.91
N PHE A 121 -7.72 4.79 8.30
CA PHE A 121 -7.65 4.08 7.04
C PHE A 121 -7.07 2.68 7.25
N GLU A 122 -7.82 1.68 6.81
CA GLU A 122 -7.35 0.29 6.75
C GLU A 122 -7.22 -0.13 5.28
N PRO A 123 -6.00 -0.16 4.75
CA PRO A 123 -5.79 -0.53 3.36
C PRO A 123 -5.95 -2.02 3.07
N ASN A 124 -5.80 -2.90 4.08
CA ASN A 124 -5.75 -4.34 3.90
C ASN A 124 -7.10 -5.02 4.09
N ALA A 125 -7.26 -6.19 3.46
CA ALA A 125 -8.42 -7.05 3.63
C ALA A 125 -8.53 -7.61 5.06
N GLU A 126 -7.41 -7.90 5.72
CA GLU A 126 -7.35 -8.24 7.15
C GLU A 126 -6.73 -7.05 7.91
N PRO A 127 -7.45 -6.46 8.88
CA PRO A 127 -6.96 -5.29 9.61
C PRO A 127 -5.81 -5.59 10.55
N GLY A 128 -4.88 -4.64 10.66
CA GLY A 128 -3.82 -4.66 11.65
C GLY A 128 -4.34 -4.46 13.08
N LEU A 129 -3.60 -5.00 14.06
CA LEU A 129 -3.96 -4.90 15.48
C LEU A 129 -4.19 -3.43 15.91
N THR A 130 -3.34 -2.52 15.48
CA THR A 130 -3.48 -1.09 15.79
C THR A 130 -4.83 -0.55 15.29
N ASN A 131 -5.20 -0.85 14.05
CA ASN A 131 -6.47 -0.38 13.49
C ASN A 131 -7.69 -1.09 14.13
N LYS A 132 -7.55 -2.37 14.52
CA LYS A 132 -8.61 -3.07 15.32
C LYS A 132 -8.91 -2.34 16.64
N LEU A 133 -7.87 -1.82 17.31
CA LEU A 133 -8.01 -1.06 18.55
C LEU A 133 -8.54 0.36 18.28
N LEU A 134 -7.95 1.07 17.33
CA LEU A 134 -8.33 2.45 16.99
C LEU A 134 -9.73 2.57 16.40
N ALA A 135 -10.25 1.53 15.76
CA ALA A 135 -11.60 1.48 15.22
C ALA A 135 -12.68 1.77 16.26
N LYS A 136 -12.43 1.37 17.53
CA LYS A 136 -13.36 1.65 18.64
C LYS A 136 -13.44 3.15 18.96
N LEU A 137 -12.34 3.88 18.75
CA LEU A 137 -12.15 5.30 19.09
C LEU A 137 -12.43 6.22 17.91
N SER A 138 -12.52 5.68 16.69
CA SER A 138 -12.70 6.47 15.47
C SER A 138 -14.17 6.65 15.10
N LYS A 139 -14.50 7.81 14.51
CA LYS A 139 -15.85 8.12 14.01
C LYS A 139 -16.21 7.30 12.78
N ARG A 140 -15.27 7.22 11.82
CA ARG A 140 -15.40 6.47 10.57
C ARG A 140 -14.10 5.72 10.28
N ILE A 141 -14.20 4.72 9.42
CA ILE A 141 -13.08 3.89 8.98
C ILE A 141 -13.18 3.78 7.46
N ALA A 142 -12.23 4.38 6.75
CA ALA A 142 -12.07 4.16 5.34
C ALA A 142 -11.40 2.80 5.12
N VAL A 143 -11.93 1.94 4.26
CA VAL A 143 -11.39 0.59 4.03
C VAL A 143 -11.06 0.37 2.56
N GLY A 144 -9.96 -0.36 2.31
CA GLY A 144 -9.49 -0.70 0.98
C GLY A 144 -10.26 -1.84 0.32
N TYR A 145 -10.83 -2.76 1.12
CA TYR A 145 -11.50 -3.97 0.65
C TYR A 145 -12.92 -4.08 1.22
N GLU A 146 -13.83 -4.60 0.39
CA GLU A 146 -15.25 -4.77 0.77
C GLU A 146 -15.42 -5.69 1.98
N ILE A 147 -14.65 -6.77 2.06
CA ILE A 147 -14.70 -7.71 3.19
C ILE A 147 -14.45 -7.01 4.53
N SER A 148 -13.65 -5.96 4.56
CA SER A 148 -13.36 -5.20 5.79
C SER A 148 -14.56 -4.38 6.27
N THR A 149 -15.56 -4.11 5.43
CA THR A 149 -16.78 -3.39 5.85
C THR A 149 -17.60 -4.18 6.85
N HIS A 150 -17.59 -5.51 6.75
CA HIS A 150 -18.33 -6.39 7.64
C HIS A 150 -17.81 -6.38 9.08
N LEU A 151 -16.53 -6.05 9.28
CA LEU A 151 -15.90 -6.01 10.60
C LEU A 151 -16.37 -4.81 11.44
N TRP A 152 -16.74 -3.71 10.78
CA TRP A 152 -17.10 -2.44 11.44
C TRP A 152 -18.38 -1.82 10.89
N ARG A 153 -19.39 -2.63 10.62
CA ARG A 153 -20.66 -2.37 9.91
C ARG A 153 -21.11 -0.90 9.84
N ASN A 154 -21.23 -0.23 10.99
CA ASN A 154 -21.78 1.14 11.04
C ASN A 154 -20.73 2.24 10.88
N LYS A 155 -19.42 1.90 10.87
CA LYS A 155 -18.32 2.86 10.81
C LYS A 155 -17.51 2.75 9.54
N ALA A 156 -17.43 1.56 8.95
CA ALA A 156 -16.63 1.30 7.77
C ALA A 156 -17.31 1.81 6.50
N VAL A 157 -16.51 2.44 5.64
CA VAL A 157 -16.92 2.87 4.29
C VAL A 157 -15.88 2.36 3.30
N LEU A 158 -16.33 1.64 2.28
CA LEU A 158 -15.47 1.18 1.20
C LEU A 158 -15.08 2.36 0.31
N THR A 159 -13.88 2.86 0.52
CA THR A 159 -13.29 3.91 -0.32
C THR A 159 -12.33 3.36 -1.37
N GLY A 160 -11.77 2.18 -1.13
CA GLY A 160 -10.59 1.70 -1.84
C GLY A 160 -9.30 2.35 -1.30
N CYS A 161 -8.18 2.03 -1.93
CA CYS A 161 -6.88 2.60 -1.58
C CYS A 161 -6.54 3.78 -2.50
N PRO A 162 -6.02 4.90 -1.98
CA PRO A 162 -5.47 5.97 -2.80
C PRO A 162 -4.35 5.47 -3.71
N VAL A 163 -4.54 5.63 -5.01
CA VAL A 163 -3.58 5.30 -6.06
C VAL A 163 -3.38 6.55 -6.91
N ARG A 164 -2.19 6.77 -7.44
CA ARG A 164 -1.87 7.89 -8.31
C ARG A 164 -2.73 7.85 -9.59
N ALA A 165 -3.13 9.02 -10.07
CA ALA A 165 -4.05 9.16 -11.21
C ALA A 165 -3.51 8.52 -12.51
N ASP A 166 -2.18 8.53 -12.69
CA ASP A 166 -1.50 7.96 -13.84
C ASP A 166 -1.77 6.46 -14.05
N PHE A 167 -2.03 5.69 -12.98
CA PHE A 167 -2.41 4.28 -13.10
C PHE A 167 -3.80 4.07 -13.71
N PHE A 168 -4.75 4.95 -13.41
CA PHE A 168 -6.12 4.86 -13.98
C PHE A 168 -6.17 5.22 -15.45
N SER A 169 -5.19 5.99 -15.93
CA SER A 169 -5.07 6.40 -17.34
C SER A 169 -4.46 5.30 -18.23
N ILE A 170 -3.98 4.21 -17.65
CA ILE A 170 -3.36 3.11 -18.40
C ILE A 170 -4.41 2.41 -19.25
N ALA A 171 -4.24 2.46 -20.56
CA ALA A 171 -5.14 1.80 -21.50
C ALA A 171 -4.99 0.27 -21.50
N PRO A 172 -6.05 -0.49 -21.83
CA PRO A 172 -5.92 -1.90 -22.16
C PRO A 172 -4.91 -2.10 -23.29
N ARG A 173 -4.15 -3.21 -23.21
CA ARG A 173 -3.18 -3.54 -24.25
C ARG A 173 -3.70 -4.68 -25.13
N LYS A 174 -3.42 -4.58 -26.44
CA LYS A 174 -3.47 -5.74 -27.33
C LYS A 174 -2.25 -6.63 -27.03
N LEU A 175 -2.51 -7.89 -26.75
CA LEU A 175 -1.46 -8.86 -26.43
C LEU A 175 -0.73 -9.28 -27.71
N GLU A 176 0.58 -9.12 -27.72
CA GLU A 176 1.46 -9.43 -28.85
C GLU A 176 2.78 -10.01 -28.31
N LYS A 177 3.37 -10.95 -29.05
CA LYS A 177 4.70 -11.49 -28.71
C LYS A 177 5.80 -10.48 -29.11
N PRO A 178 6.86 -10.35 -28.29
CA PRO A 178 7.06 -11.00 -27.01
C PRO A 178 6.13 -10.43 -25.93
N PHE A 179 5.54 -11.30 -25.09
CA PHE A 179 4.76 -10.90 -23.92
C PHE A 179 5.64 -10.18 -22.88
N ARG A 180 5.13 -9.13 -22.31
CA ARG A 180 5.85 -8.21 -21.43
C ARG A 180 5.56 -8.53 -19.97
N LEU A 181 6.57 -9.07 -19.30
CA LEU A 181 6.51 -9.46 -17.89
C LEU A 181 7.22 -8.45 -17.01
N LEU A 182 6.49 -7.80 -16.11
CA LEU A 182 7.07 -6.98 -15.04
C LEU A 182 7.20 -7.81 -13.77
N VAL A 183 8.40 -7.86 -13.20
CA VAL A 183 8.67 -8.52 -11.92
C VAL A 183 9.10 -7.48 -10.89
N THR A 184 8.39 -7.40 -9.77
CA THR A 184 8.71 -6.43 -8.70
C THR A 184 8.43 -6.98 -7.30
N GLY A 185 9.42 -6.84 -6.42
CA GLY A 185 9.32 -7.20 -5.00
C GLY A 185 8.98 -6.03 -4.08
N GLY A 186 8.67 -4.83 -4.65
CA GLY A 186 8.60 -3.57 -3.92
C GLY A 186 9.98 -2.89 -3.82
N SER A 187 10.05 -1.71 -3.18
CA SER A 187 11.23 -0.82 -3.19
C SER A 187 12.56 -1.48 -2.78
N GLN A 188 12.51 -2.49 -1.92
CA GLN A 188 13.70 -3.21 -1.43
C GLN A 188 13.99 -4.50 -2.23
N GLY A 189 13.16 -4.81 -3.24
CA GLY A 189 13.15 -6.12 -3.87
C GLY A 189 12.57 -7.21 -2.97
N ALA A 190 12.53 -8.44 -3.46
CA ALA A 190 12.06 -9.61 -2.72
C ALA A 190 12.95 -10.81 -2.98
N LEU A 191 13.85 -11.12 -2.04
CA LEU A 191 14.81 -12.20 -2.17
C LEU A 191 14.19 -13.54 -2.60
N PRO A 192 13.03 -14.00 -2.05
CA PRO A 192 12.42 -15.25 -2.52
C PRO A 192 12.01 -15.18 -4.00
N ILE A 193 11.43 -14.06 -4.45
CA ILE A 193 11.07 -13.87 -5.86
C ILE A 193 12.32 -13.89 -6.73
N ASN A 194 13.34 -13.12 -6.37
CA ASN A 194 14.59 -13.01 -7.12
C ASN A 194 15.27 -14.37 -7.27
N ARG A 195 15.40 -15.13 -6.17
CA ARG A 195 15.98 -16.50 -6.18
C ARG A 195 15.19 -17.45 -7.05
N THR A 196 13.86 -17.46 -6.92
CA THR A 196 13.02 -18.34 -7.72
C THR A 196 13.15 -18.05 -9.22
N PHE A 197 13.28 -16.76 -9.62
CA PHE A 197 13.56 -16.42 -11.01
C PHE A 197 14.95 -16.92 -11.45
N VAL A 198 15.99 -16.80 -10.62
CA VAL A 198 17.33 -17.35 -10.91
C VAL A 198 17.27 -18.86 -11.08
N ASP A 199 16.58 -19.57 -10.20
CA ASP A 199 16.42 -21.02 -10.26
C ASP A 199 15.56 -21.45 -11.48
N ALA A 200 14.72 -20.56 -11.98
CA ALA A 200 13.83 -20.79 -13.12
C ALA A 200 14.49 -20.50 -14.50
N MET A 201 15.74 -20.02 -14.55
CA MET A 201 16.36 -19.54 -15.79
C MET A 201 16.39 -20.57 -16.92
N ASP A 202 16.67 -21.85 -16.63
CA ASP A 202 16.69 -22.89 -17.66
C ASP A 202 15.32 -23.13 -18.27
N ARG A 203 14.27 -23.07 -17.46
CA ARG A 203 12.89 -23.18 -17.92
C ARG A 203 12.45 -21.94 -18.71
N LEU A 204 12.77 -20.73 -18.22
CA LEU A 204 12.46 -19.49 -18.94
C LEU A 204 13.18 -19.42 -20.30
N ALA A 205 14.41 -19.94 -20.39
CA ALA A 205 15.17 -19.97 -21.62
C ALA A 205 14.49 -20.80 -22.72
N THR A 206 13.70 -21.84 -22.39
CA THR A 206 12.94 -22.61 -23.38
C THR A 206 11.93 -21.77 -24.17
N ARG A 207 11.49 -20.64 -23.58
CA ARG A 207 10.52 -19.72 -24.19
C ARG A 207 11.03 -18.27 -24.28
N LYS A 208 12.36 -18.07 -24.33
CA LYS A 208 13.00 -16.75 -24.29
C LYS A 208 12.54 -15.80 -25.38
N ASN A 209 12.20 -16.31 -26.56
CA ASN A 209 11.73 -15.50 -27.69
C ASN A 209 10.26 -15.03 -27.55
N GLU A 210 9.56 -15.56 -26.56
CA GLU A 210 8.16 -15.21 -26.30
C GLU A 210 8.01 -14.20 -25.15
N LEU A 211 9.10 -13.90 -24.43
CA LEU A 211 9.09 -13.04 -23.25
C LEU A 211 10.04 -11.85 -23.40
N ALA A 212 9.58 -10.66 -23.01
CA ALA A 212 10.39 -9.51 -22.67
C ALA A 212 10.17 -9.19 -21.18
N ILE A 213 11.24 -9.09 -20.40
CA ILE A 213 11.14 -9.01 -18.94
C ILE A 213 11.72 -7.69 -18.44
N VAL A 214 11.01 -7.03 -17.53
CA VAL A 214 11.56 -5.98 -16.66
C VAL A 214 11.56 -6.53 -15.24
N HIS A 215 12.73 -6.61 -14.61
CA HIS A 215 12.87 -7.17 -13.26
C HIS A 215 13.51 -6.17 -12.30
N GLN A 216 12.71 -5.67 -11.35
CA GLN A 216 13.18 -4.85 -10.25
C GLN A 216 13.58 -5.73 -9.07
N THR A 217 14.86 -5.80 -8.77
CA THR A 217 15.47 -6.75 -7.83
C THR A 217 15.72 -6.19 -6.42
N GLY A 218 15.78 -4.87 -6.27
CA GLY A 218 16.49 -4.25 -5.14
C GLY A 218 18.01 -4.27 -5.35
N GLU A 219 18.72 -3.43 -4.61
CA GLU A 219 20.18 -3.30 -4.73
C GLU A 219 20.93 -4.61 -4.46
N ARG A 220 20.49 -5.33 -3.44
CA ARG A 220 21.20 -6.52 -2.92
C ARG A 220 21.35 -7.64 -3.92
N ASP A 221 20.32 -7.94 -4.70
CA ASP A 221 20.26 -9.11 -5.57
C ASP A 221 20.51 -8.74 -7.04
N TYR A 222 20.71 -7.46 -7.35
CA TYR A 222 20.81 -6.93 -8.71
C TYR A 222 21.84 -7.67 -9.58
N ASN A 223 23.09 -7.79 -9.11
CA ASN A 223 24.15 -8.42 -9.90
C ASN A 223 23.90 -9.91 -10.17
N ALA A 224 23.39 -10.63 -9.17
CA ALA A 224 23.09 -12.06 -9.30
C ALA A 224 21.99 -12.30 -10.34
N VAL A 225 20.90 -11.55 -10.28
CA VAL A 225 19.77 -11.70 -11.20
C VAL A 225 20.18 -11.27 -12.63
N ARG A 226 20.86 -10.14 -12.78
CA ARG A 226 21.35 -9.66 -14.08
C ARG A 226 22.24 -10.69 -14.77
N THR A 227 23.20 -11.28 -14.02
CA THR A 227 24.10 -12.31 -14.54
C THR A 227 23.34 -13.57 -14.96
N ALA A 228 22.31 -13.96 -14.19
CA ALA A 228 21.52 -15.15 -14.52
C ALA A 228 20.76 -15.00 -15.86
N TYR A 229 20.12 -13.85 -16.10
CA TYR A 229 19.46 -13.55 -17.37
C TYR A 229 20.45 -13.52 -18.54
N ALA A 230 21.60 -12.84 -18.35
CA ALA A 230 22.62 -12.72 -19.39
C ALA A 230 23.19 -14.09 -19.81
N ARG A 231 23.45 -14.98 -18.87
CA ARG A 231 23.97 -16.35 -19.15
C ARG A 231 23.03 -17.22 -20.02
N ARG A 232 21.74 -16.94 -20.00
CA ARG A 232 20.73 -17.65 -20.79
C ARG A 232 20.23 -16.86 -22.00
N GLU A 233 20.83 -15.70 -22.25
CA GLU A 233 20.47 -14.79 -23.36
C GLU A 233 18.96 -14.47 -23.37
N ILE A 234 18.36 -14.31 -22.19
CA ILE A 234 16.96 -13.92 -22.05
C ILE A 234 16.89 -12.40 -22.11
N LEU A 235 16.01 -11.86 -22.96
CA LEU A 235 15.77 -10.42 -23.08
C LEU A 235 15.16 -9.88 -21.76
N ALA A 236 15.99 -9.25 -20.94
CA ALA A 236 15.57 -8.69 -19.67
C ALA A 236 16.26 -7.36 -19.35
N GLU A 237 15.46 -6.35 -18.98
CA GLU A 237 15.91 -5.14 -18.31
C GLU A 237 15.91 -5.40 -16.80
N VAL A 238 17.10 -5.53 -16.20
CA VAL A 238 17.23 -5.76 -14.75
C VAL A 238 17.66 -4.47 -14.11
N VAL A 239 16.92 -4.02 -13.09
CA VAL A 239 17.19 -2.75 -12.39
C VAL A 239 17.05 -2.92 -10.87
N PRO A 240 17.84 -2.19 -10.08
CA PRO A 240 17.71 -2.23 -8.62
C PRO A 240 16.44 -1.52 -8.14
N PHE A 241 16.02 -0.46 -8.83
CA PHE A 241 14.86 0.34 -8.44
C PHE A 241 14.18 0.95 -9.68
N LEU A 242 12.83 1.07 -9.61
CA LEU A 242 12.00 1.73 -10.64
C LEU A 242 11.42 3.03 -10.09
N THR A 243 11.61 4.14 -10.78
CA THR A 243 11.06 5.45 -10.44
C THR A 243 9.72 5.72 -11.13
N ASN A 244 9.50 5.15 -12.31
CA ASN A 244 8.37 5.38 -13.20
C ASN A 244 7.42 4.17 -13.24
N MET A 245 6.93 3.75 -12.08
CA MET A 245 6.15 2.51 -11.93
C MET A 245 4.91 2.46 -12.84
N ALA A 246 4.19 3.58 -13.01
CA ALA A 246 2.99 3.60 -13.87
C ALA A 246 3.33 3.32 -15.34
N GLU A 247 4.44 3.84 -15.87
CA GLU A 247 4.91 3.53 -17.22
C GLU A 247 5.26 2.05 -17.37
N ARG A 248 5.86 1.44 -16.32
CA ARG A 248 6.18 0.00 -16.31
C ARG A 248 4.93 -0.86 -16.25
N PHE A 249 3.90 -0.43 -15.53
CA PHE A 249 2.59 -1.08 -15.55
C PHE A 249 1.90 -0.91 -16.91
N ALA A 250 2.02 0.26 -17.54
CA ALA A 250 1.50 0.50 -18.89
C ALA A 250 2.18 -0.40 -19.94
N TRP A 251 3.50 -0.60 -19.80
CA TRP A 251 4.29 -1.47 -20.66
C TRP A 251 3.95 -2.95 -20.48
N ALA A 252 3.65 -3.43 -19.26
CA ALA A 252 3.48 -4.83 -18.93
C ALA A 252 2.15 -5.42 -19.47
N ASP A 253 2.18 -6.68 -19.88
CA ASP A 253 0.99 -7.51 -20.12
C ASP A 253 0.59 -8.27 -18.85
N MET A 254 1.59 -8.73 -18.07
CA MET A 254 1.38 -9.36 -16.78
C MET A 254 2.43 -8.92 -15.76
N ILE A 255 2.11 -9.07 -14.48
CA ILE A 255 2.95 -8.62 -13.37
C ILE A 255 3.14 -9.77 -12.38
N VAL A 256 4.38 -10.02 -11.96
CA VAL A 256 4.70 -10.84 -10.79
C VAL A 256 5.11 -9.89 -9.67
N CYS A 257 4.35 -9.89 -8.56
CA CYS A 257 4.58 -8.90 -7.50
C CYS A 257 4.19 -9.41 -6.10
N ARG A 258 4.60 -8.63 -5.08
CA ARG A 258 4.05 -8.76 -3.73
C ARG A 258 2.59 -8.30 -3.69
N ALA A 259 1.83 -8.75 -2.66
CA ALA A 259 0.43 -8.43 -2.47
C ALA A 259 0.18 -7.34 -1.40
N GLY A 260 1.04 -6.31 -1.35
CA GLY A 260 0.75 -5.13 -0.54
C GLY A 260 -0.54 -4.46 -1.00
N ALA A 261 -1.34 -3.91 -0.10
CA ALA A 261 -2.65 -3.33 -0.44
C ALA A 261 -2.56 -2.25 -1.54
N ILE A 262 -1.53 -1.38 -1.49
CA ILE A 262 -1.33 -0.36 -2.51
C ILE A 262 -0.93 -0.99 -3.84
N THR A 263 -0.04 -2.00 -3.84
CA THR A 263 0.34 -2.70 -5.09
C THR A 263 -0.87 -3.40 -5.72
N ALA A 264 -1.72 -4.07 -4.92
CA ALA A 264 -2.95 -4.68 -5.42
C ALA A 264 -3.92 -3.63 -6.01
N ALA A 265 -4.03 -2.47 -5.36
CA ALA A 265 -4.83 -1.35 -5.87
C ALA A 265 -4.22 -0.74 -7.15
N GLU A 266 -2.90 -0.67 -7.29
CA GLU A 266 -2.21 -0.25 -8.52
C GLU A 266 -2.45 -1.25 -9.66
N VAL A 267 -2.39 -2.56 -9.38
CA VAL A 267 -2.75 -3.63 -10.35
C VAL A 267 -4.20 -3.47 -10.81
N ALA A 268 -5.12 -3.22 -9.89
CA ALA A 268 -6.53 -2.97 -10.18
C ALA A 268 -6.71 -1.70 -11.05
N ALA A 269 -6.10 -0.57 -10.64
CA ALA A 269 -6.18 0.69 -11.37
C ALA A 269 -5.58 0.59 -12.77
N ALA A 270 -4.45 -0.09 -12.93
CA ALA A 270 -3.82 -0.35 -14.22
C ALA A 270 -4.57 -1.37 -15.08
N GLY A 271 -5.44 -2.20 -14.48
CA GLY A 271 -6.12 -3.30 -15.17
C GLY A 271 -5.11 -4.25 -15.80
N ARG A 272 -4.21 -4.82 -15.00
CA ARG A 272 -3.18 -5.77 -15.46
C ARG A 272 -3.39 -7.13 -14.80
N ALA A 273 -3.14 -8.20 -15.55
CA ALA A 273 -3.06 -9.53 -14.99
C ALA A 273 -1.88 -9.64 -14.03
N ALA A 274 -2.06 -10.36 -12.92
CA ALA A 274 -1.00 -10.49 -11.92
C ALA A 274 -0.87 -11.91 -11.36
N VAL A 275 0.37 -12.27 -11.00
CA VAL A 275 0.70 -13.38 -10.11
C VAL A 275 1.20 -12.77 -8.80
N PHE A 276 0.41 -12.89 -7.77
CA PHE A 276 0.73 -12.37 -6.44
C PHE A 276 1.54 -13.37 -5.64
N ILE A 277 2.66 -12.91 -5.09
CA ILE A 277 3.51 -13.68 -4.17
C ILE A 277 3.53 -12.93 -2.84
N PRO A 278 2.57 -13.19 -1.94
CA PRO A 278 2.49 -12.50 -0.66
C PRO A 278 3.71 -12.77 0.21
N PHE A 279 4.13 -11.78 1.01
CA PHE A 279 5.24 -11.90 1.94
C PHE A 279 4.88 -12.85 3.08
N GLY A 280 5.60 -13.99 3.17
CA GLY A 280 5.27 -15.08 4.10
C GLY A 280 5.69 -14.85 5.54
N ALA A 281 6.70 -14.00 5.80
CA ALA A 281 7.23 -13.76 7.16
C ALA A 281 6.45 -12.71 7.95
N ALA A 282 5.36 -12.14 7.41
CA ALA A 282 4.54 -11.18 8.13
C ALA A 282 3.79 -11.86 9.28
N THR A 283 3.95 -11.33 10.48
CA THR A 283 3.22 -11.74 11.70
C THR A 283 1.71 -11.60 11.53
N ASP A 284 1.30 -10.75 10.59
CA ASP A 284 -0.08 -10.51 10.19
C ASP A 284 -0.19 -10.92 8.70
N SER A 285 -1.02 -11.88 8.39
CA SER A 285 -1.24 -12.44 7.05
C SER A 285 -1.89 -11.45 6.04
N HIS A 286 -1.67 -10.14 6.20
CA HIS A 286 -2.31 -9.08 5.40
C HIS A 286 -2.12 -9.29 3.91
N GLN A 287 -0.87 -9.54 3.45
CA GLN A 287 -0.62 -9.72 2.02
C GLN A 287 -1.28 -10.97 1.47
N LEU A 288 -1.31 -12.06 2.25
CA LEU A 288 -2.01 -13.28 1.86
C LEU A 288 -3.51 -13.02 1.67
N ARG A 289 -4.14 -12.31 2.62
CA ARG A 289 -5.56 -11.94 2.51
C ARG A 289 -5.83 -11.01 1.33
N ASN A 290 -4.99 -10.03 1.10
CA ASN A 290 -5.11 -9.15 -0.08
C ASN A 290 -5.04 -9.96 -1.38
N ALA A 291 -4.05 -10.89 -1.51
CA ALA A 291 -3.92 -11.75 -2.68
C ALA A 291 -5.12 -12.70 -2.86
N GLN A 292 -5.66 -13.22 -1.76
CA GLN A 292 -6.88 -14.07 -1.79
C GLN A 292 -8.10 -13.31 -2.30
N GLU A 293 -8.28 -12.04 -1.90
CA GLU A 293 -9.37 -11.20 -2.42
C GLU A 293 -9.21 -10.93 -3.92
N MET A 294 -7.98 -10.61 -4.38
CA MET A 294 -7.70 -10.45 -5.81
C MET A 294 -7.97 -11.74 -6.60
N GLN A 295 -7.53 -12.88 -6.07
CA GLN A 295 -7.78 -14.19 -6.69
C GLN A 295 -9.26 -14.55 -6.73
N ARG A 296 -10.00 -14.31 -5.63
CA ARG A 296 -11.46 -14.57 -5.57
C ARG A 296 -12.23 -13.75 -6.59
N ALA A 297 -11.80 -12.52 -6.85
CA ALA A 297 -12.38 -11.66 -7.88
C ALA A 297 -11.92 -12.03 -9.31
N GLY A 298 -11.08 -13.03 -9.49
CA GLY A 298 -10.51 -13.39 -10.79
C GLY A 298 -9.45 -12.40 -11.30
N ALA A 299 -8.98 -11.48 -10.46
CA ALA A 299 -8.08 -10.39 -10.80
C ALA A 299 -6.59 -10.76 -10.71
N GLY A 300 -6.28 -12.02 -10.44
CA GLY A 300 -4.91 -12.50 -10.37
C GLY A 300 -4.80 -13.94 -9.87
N ARG A 301 -3.60 -14.46 -9.92
CA ARG A 301 -3.22 -15.76 -9.38
C ARG A 301 -2.40 -15.59 -8.11
N LEU A 302 -2.42 -16.59 -7.23
CA LEU A 302 -1.73 -16.59 -5.96
C LEU A 302 -0.73 -17.75 -5.89
N ILE A 303 0.51 -17.44 -5.54
CA ILE A 303 1.53 -18.44 -5.14
C ILE A 303 2.04 -17.99 -3.76
N THR A 304 1.86 -18.81 -2.73
CA THR A 304 2.44 -18.55 -1.41
C THR A 304 3.96 -18.78 -1.41
N GLU A 305 4.70 -18.14 -0.48
CA GLU A 305 6.17 -18.38 -0.41
C GLU A 305 6.52 -19.86 -0.17
N ASN A 306 5.66 -20.61 0.51
CA ASN A 306 5.88 -22.04 0.74
C ASN A 306 5.70 -22.89 -0.53
N GLU A 307 4.90 -22.41 -1.48
CA GLU A 307 4.66 -23.06 -2.78
C GLU A 307 5.59 -22.52 -3.89
N LEU A 308 6.37 -21.46 -3.55
CA LEU A 308 7.18 -20.73 -4.51
C LEU A 308 8.42 -21.54 -4.91
N ALA A 309 8.31 -22.23 -6.04
CA ALA A 309 9.37 -22.99 -6.69
C ALA A 309 9.50 -22.56 -8.15
N ALA A 310 10.67 -22.77 -8.75
CA ALA A 310 10.95 -22.45 -10.16
C ALA A 310 9.89 -23.04 -11.10
N GLU A 311 9.55 -24.32 -10.89
CA GLU A 311 8.53 -25.02 -11.69
C GLU A 311 7.14 -24.40 -11.50
N ARG A 312 6.70 -24.17 -10.27
CA ARG A 312 5.39 -23.59 -9.98
C ARG A 312 5.24 -22.22 -10.62
N LEU A 313 6.24 -21.35 -10.45
CA LEU A 313 6.25 -20.00 -11.01
C LEU A 313 6.19 -20.02 -12.54
N THR A 314 7.07 -20.83 -13.18
CA THR A 314 7.10 -20.91 -14.64
C THR A 314 5.84 -21.53 -15.22
N ASN A 315 5.24 -22.52 -14.57
CA ASN A 315 3.97 -23.11 -15.00
C ASN A 315 2.84 -22.07 -14.99
N GLU A 316 2.78 -21.21 -13.97
CA GLU A 316 1.78 -20.11 -13.95
C GLU A 316 2.01 -19.08 -15.07
N ILE A 317 3.27 -18.68 -15.30
CA ILE A 317 3.62 -17.75 -16.38
C ILE A 317 3.29 -18.39 -17.73
N PHE A 318 3.75 -19.62 -18.00
CA PHE A 318 3.55 -20.29 -19.28
C PHE A 318 2.08 -20.59 -19.57
N SER A 319 1.31 -20.98 -18.55
CA SER A 319 -0.13 -21.17 -18.68
C SER A 319 -0.85 -19.89 -19.15
N LEU A 320 -0.39 -18.71 -18.68
CA LEU A 320 -0.92 -17.43 -19.16
C LEU A 320 -0.47 -17.11 -20.58
N LEU A 321 0.78 -17.46 -20.97
CA LEU A 321 1.28 -17.28 -22.33
C LEU A 321 0.54 -18.17 -23.33
N ASP A 322 0.19 -19.39 -22.92
CA ASP A 322 -0.53 -20.37 -23.76
C ASP A 322 -2.02 -20.03 -23.89
N GLN A 323 -2.56 -19.23 -22.97
CA GLN A 323 -3.96 -18.82 -22.92
C GLN A 323 -4.08 -17.29 -22.76
N PRO A 324 -3.75 -16.49 -23.80
CA PRO A 324 -3.76 -15.01 -23.71
C PRO A 324 -5.12 -14.45 -23.26
N GLU A 325 -6.23 -15.13 -23.57
CA GLU A 325 -7.56 -14.76 -23.10
C GLU A 325 -7.71 -14.79 -21.58
N GLN A 326 -6.87 -15.54 -20.87
CA GLN A 326 -6.84 -15.51 -19.39
C GLN A 326 -6.18 -14.22 -18.87
N ILE A 327 -5.17 -13.69 -19.60
CA ILE A 327 -4.57 -12.40 -19.29
C ILE A 327 -5.64 -11.29 -19.44
N GLU A 328 -6.40 -11.33 -20.54
CA GLU A 328 -7.47 -10.35 -20.79
C GLU A 328 -8.58 -10.43 -19.74
N LYS A 329 -9.02 -11.63 -19.38
CA LYS A 329 -10.03 -11.86 -18.32
C LYS A 329 -9.57 -11.35 -16.97
N GLN A 330 -8.33 -11.66 -16.58
CA GLN A 330 -7.76 -11.17 -15.31
C GLN A 330 -7.61 -9.66 -15.32
N SER A 331 -7.16 -9.07 -16.42
CA SER A 331 -7.00 -7.63 -16.57
C SER A 331 -8.34 -6.90 -16.46
N ALA A 332 -9.40 -7.44 -17.07
CA ALA A 332 -10.74 -6.89 -16.95
C ALA A 332 -11.30 -7.01 -15.52
N ALA A 333 -11.10 -8.16 -14.88
CA ALA A 333 -11.49 -8.38 -13.49
C ALA A 333 -10.73 -7.45 -12.53
N ALA A 334 -9.42 -7.24 -12.74
CA ALA A 334 -8.63 -6.29 -11.98
C ALA A 334 -9.18 -4.87 -12.15
N ARG A 335 -9.45 -4.44 -13.39
CA ARG A 335 -10.02 -3.12 -13.69
C ARG A 335 -11.38 -2.89 -13.01
N ALA A 336 -12.21 -3.90 -12.89
CA ALA A 336 -13.51 -3.82 -12.21
C ALA A 336 -13.38 -3.54 -10.69
N LEU A 337 -12.26 -3.87 -10.08
CA LEU A 337 -11.96 -3.56 -8.68
C LEU A 337 -11.41 -2.15 -8.46
N ALA A 338 -11.07 -1.42 -9.52
CA ALA A 338 -10.46 -0.09 -9.43
C ALA A 338 -11.39 0.91 -8.74
N ARG A 339 -10.81 1.76 -7.87
CA ARG A 339 -11.52 2.80 -7.11
C ARG A 339 -10.89 4.18 -7.40
N PRO A 340 -11.21 4.81 -8.53
CA PRO A 340 -10.56 6.07 -8.95
C PRO A 340 -10.85 7.24 -8.01
N ASN A 341 -11.94 7.16 -7.26
CA ASN A 341 -12.37 8.20 -6.33
C ASN A 341 -11.85 8.01 -4.89
N ALA A 342 -11.05 6.98 -4.62
CA ALA A 342 -10.64 6.62 -3.26
C ALA A 342 -10.14 7.81 -2.42
N THR A 343 -9.26 8.62 -2.97
CA THR A 343 -8.71 9.80 -2.26
C THR A 343 -9.79 10.82 -1.99
N ARG A 344 -10.65 11.12 -2.97
CA ARG A 344 -11.77 12.05 -2.84
C ARG A 344 -12.78 11.59 -1.80
N ASP A 345 -13.11 10.30 -1.80
CA ASP A 345 -14.09 9.73 -0.88
C ASP A 345 -13.57 9.72 0.57
N ILE A 346 -12.26 9.48 0.77
CA ILE A 346 -11.61 9.62 2.08
C ILE A 346 -11.72 11.08 2.57
N VAL A 347 -11.42 12.07 1.71
CA VAL A 347 -11.50 13.48 2.12
C VAL A 347 -12.94 13.88 2.41
N ASN A 348 -13.94 13.38 1.67
CA ASN A 348 -15.36 13.59 1.98
C ASN A 348 -15.71 13.08 3.40
N LEU A 349 -15.27 11.88 3.77
CA LEU A 349 -15.46 11.35 5.13
C LEU A 349 -14.80 12.22 6.21
N ILE A 350 -13.64 12.79 5.92
CA ILE A 350 -12.94 13.71 6.85
C ILE A 350 -13.77 14.99 7.03
N GLU A 351 -14.28 15.56 5.94
CA GLU A 351 -15.13 16.77 5.98
C GLU A 351 -16.45 16.53 6.74
N GLU A 352 -17.12 15.43 6.46
CA GLU A 352 -18.33 15.04 7.19
C GLU A 352 -18.07 14.96 8.71
N ALA A 353 -16.97 14.32 9.12
CA ALA A 353 -16.64 14.20 10.53
C ALA A 353 -16.32 15.54 11.18
N ALA A 354 -15.64 16.45 10.47
CA ALA A 354 -15.33 17.80 10.93
C ALA A 354 -16.59 18.65 11.06
N ASN A 355 -17.49 18.62 10.08
CA ASN A 355 -18.73 19.42 10.05
C ASN A 355 -19.73 19.00 11.14
N VAL A 356 -19.89 17.70 11.39
CA VAL A 356 -20.75 17.19 12.47
C VAL A 356 -20.31 17.76 13.83
N GLN A 357 -19.01 17.91 14.06
CA GLN A 357 -18.53 18.49 15.32
C GLN A 357 -18.71 19.99 15.41
N ALA A 358 -18.48 20.72 14.32
CA ALA A 358 -18.71 22.17 14.31
C ALA A 358 -20.18 22.51 14.62
N ASN A 359 -21.13 21.74 14.08
CA ASN A 359 -22.55 21.88 14.38
C ASN A 359 -22.90 21.52 15.82
N ALA A 360 -22.32 20.42 16.36
CA ALA A 360 -22.55 20.01 17.75
C ALA A 360 -22.03 21.06 18.76
N GLN A 361 -20.93 21.74 18.47
CA GLN A 361 -20.39 22.81 19.32
C GLN A 361 -21.23 24.11 19.28
N ARG A 362 -21.91 24.37 18.16
CA ARG A 362 -22.82 25.54 18.03
C ARG A 362 -24.16 25.33 18.69
N THR A 363 -24.59 24.09 18.92
CA THR A 363 -25.90 23.74 19.53
C THR A 363 -25.80 23.39 21.02
N SER A 364 -24.59 23.38 21.59
CA SER A 364 -24.39 23.24 23.04
C SER A 364 -24.50 24.61 23.69
N PRO A 365 -25.42 24.83 24.65
CA PRO A 365 -25.64 26.10 25.31
C PRO A 365 -24.45 26.56 26.18
#